data_1ba4a03d086b99522330aa1e73dea4bd
#
_entry.id   1ba4a03d086b99522330aa1e73dea4bd
#
_cell.length_a   1.000
_cell.length_b   1.000
_cell.length_c   1.000
_cell.angle_alpha   90.00
_cell.angle_beta   90.00
_cell.angle_gamma   90.00
#
_symmetry.space_group_name_H-M   'P 1'
#
loop_
_entity.id
_entity.type
_entity.pdbx_description
1 polymer ?
#
loop_
_entity_poly.entity_id
_entity_poly.type
_entity_poly.pdbx_seq_one_letter_code
_entity_poly.pdbx_strand_id
1 'polypeptide(L)'
;MSHNYFIGQSGRLIAFNSHKTPEFKEQQSVDWVLYGSDDEWKNRYPDYSIHNYNSSPKNNTIINKKCEYTIGQGLTYDSIGLDLPRKIEAKTFIHKIKDNDCFPRSVKDRAIHGGFANEMIYNKKGDKVMPYHVDFSYIRISKPKWNEKEMKYEDPIFYYTSNWNVRKPQENKDWTIFQMFKWDESPEPSKRYLYYYKDYRPSLGVYPLPEYVACVPYISADFEIANFTYNNVKNGATAGYLVNFFNGEPSEVQKRNITEMYRNTFHGTDNAGKSLLSFNESKESGVEVTPINPNGQDDRFTNLNNSIRDEIYTGHGVDPVVVGLKGDNGFNNNADEKRTAVNEWQNSYVDTVQGVFEDYFTDVMNFNGIVGKVKILKKQPIMIIMSESLMTANLSKNEIRKQYGYEPIKDAEIVSTQTMAKDDQLLRMFVNSGIFDDECELIDKRETPIFSTKDAFNKANEFKEMFINQTEINALKLIISETPPNEIKSLLQITTDEYNEIIRSLQEQKLLNDELLATNKGKREAKKSEVFVVYKYVKRSDVDGPAIIETTRPFCKNLIRLSANKSWRLEDIQAMNNGMDLDVFTSRGGWRTIEGTNIHVPFCRHVWEQRLVRSI
;
A
#
# COMPACT_ATOMS: atom_id res chain seq x y z
N MET A 1 42.18 0.27 23.53
CA MET A 1 41.05 -0.60 23.13
C MET A 1 41.02 -1.78 24.09
N SER A 2 40.11 -1.80 25.03
CA SER A 2 39.98 -2.89 26.00
C SER A 2 39.09 -3.98 25.39
N HIS A 3 39.70 -5.09 25.00
CA HIS A 3 38.93 -6.30 24.74
C HIS A 3 38.56 -6.91 26.09
N ASN A 4 37.24 -6.97 26.36
CA ASN A 4 36.76 -7.69 27.52
C ASN A 4 36.82 -9.19 27.23
N TYR A 5 37.81 -9.88 27.82
CA TYR A 5 37.94 -11.34 27.76
C TYR A 5 37.31 -11.94 29.01
N PHE A 6 36.43 -12.90 28.84
CA PHE A 6 35.98 -13.76 29.92
C PHE A 6 36.73 -15.12 29.83
N ILE A 7 37.36 -15.54 30.91
CA ILE A 7 37.98 -16.87 31.00
C ILE A 7 36.90 -17.81 31.57
N GLY A 8 36.36 -18.68 30.71
CA GLY A 8 35.49 -19.76 31.16
C GLY A 8 36.25 -20.83 31.97
N GLN A 9 35.55 -21.64 32.78
CA GLN A 9 36.12 -22.71 33.62
C GLN A 9 36.96 -23.74 32.86
N SER A 10 36.90 -23.78 31.52
CA SER A 10 37.71 -24.63 30.64
C SER A 10 39.01 -23.97 30.14
N GLY A 11 39.36 -22.78 30.62
CA GLY A 11 40.57 -22.06 30.18
C GLY A 11 40.54 -21.54 28.73
N ARG A 12 39.40 -21.61 28.04
CA ARG A 12 39.24 -21.03 26.70
C ARG A 12 38.82 -19.57 26.78
N LEU A 13 39.57 -18.70 26.13
CA LEU A 13 39.23 -17.32 25.93
C LEU A 13 38.00 -17.22 24.97
N ILE A 14 36.91 -16.70 25.48
CA ILE A 14 35.74 -16.36 24.66
C ILE A 14 35.82 -14.85 24.39
N ALA A 15 36.14 -14.47 23.18
CA ALA A 15 36.10 -13.09 22.74
C ALA A 15 34.66 -12.76 22.32
N PHE A 16 34.00 -11.84 23.03
CA PHE A 16 32.76 -11.26 22.57
C PHE A 16 33.10 -10.14 21.58
N ASN A 17 32.79 -10.34 20.30
CA ASN A 17 32.83 -9.27 19.33
C ASN A 17 31.70 -8.31 19.64
N SER A 18 32.01 -7.15 20.22
CA SER A 18 31.05 -6.05 20.25
C SER A 18 30.81 -5.59 18.82
N HIS A 19 29.54 -5.48 18.41
CA HIS A 19 29.21 -4.85 17.14
C HIS A 19 29.79 -3.43 17.12
N LYS A 20 30.83 -3.24 16.34
CA LYS A 20 31.43 -1.93 16.13
C LYS A 20 30.70 -1.23 15.01
N THR A 21 30.43 0.05 15.20
CA THR A 21 30.03 0.92 14.09
C THR A 21 31.11 0.80 13.00
N PRO A 22 30.74 0.58 11.74
CA PRO A 22 31.73 0.39 10.69
C PRO A 22 32.60 1.62 10.56
N GLU A 23 33.91 1.43 10.61
CA GLU A 23 34.89 2.48 10.40
C GLU A 23 35.17 2.59 8.90
N PHE A 24 35.11 3.80 8.35
CA PHE A 24 35.50 4.05 6.97
C PHE A 24 36.97 4.43 6.93
N LYS A 25 37.82 3.50 6.45
CA LYS A 25 39.28 3.70 6.43
C LYS A 25 39.79 3.88 5.02
N GLU A 26 40.78 4.77 4.90
CA GLU A 26 41.58 4.86 3.70
C GLU A 26 42.58 3.70 3.66
N GLN A 27 42.64 3.02 2.54
CA GLN A 27 43.66 1.99 2.28
C GLN A 27 44.63 2.49 1.20
N GLN A 28 45.94 2.46 1.43
CA GLN A 28 46.93 3.05 0.50
C GLN A 28 46.88 2.44 -0.90
N SER A 29 46.44 1.20 -1.04
CA SER A 29 46.43 0.46 -2.31
C SER A 29 45.25 0.75 -3.25
N VAL A 30 44.28 1.58 -2.86
CA VAL A 30 43.10 1.91 -3.68
C VAL A 30 42.84 3.41 -3.72
N ASP A 31 42.17 3.89 -4.78
CA ASP A 31 41.91 5.32 -5.00
C ASP A 31 40.67 5.83 -4.30
N TRP A 32 39.89 4.95 -3.67
CA TRP A 32 38.65 5.27 -2.95
C TRP A 32 38.74 4.99 -1.47
N VAL A 33 37.85 5.60 -0.70
CA VAL A 33 37.63 5.29 0.71
C VAL A 33 36.85 3.98 0.82
N LEU A 34 37.29 3.06 1.66
CA LEU A 34 36.58 1.79 1.86
C LEU A 34 35.25 2.02 2.54
N TYR A 35 34.18 1.41 2.03
CA TYR A 35 32.86 1.43 2.64
C TYR A 35 32.70 0.20 3.57
N GLY A 36 33.08 0.38 4.83
CA GLY A 36 33.21 -0.67 5.84
C GLY A 36 34.64 -1.21 5.94
N SER A 37 35.11 -1.46 7.15
CA SER A 37 36.50 -1.81 7.46
C SER A 37 36.69 -3.11 8.22
N ASP A 38 35.59 -3.78 8.62
CA ASP A 38 35.71 -5.12 9.23
C ASP A 38 36.12 -6.18 8.19
N ASP A 39 36.61 -7.32 8.66
CA ASP A 39 37.08 -8.37 7.77
C ASP A 39 35.96 -9.03 6.95
N GLU A 40 34.72 -8.99 7.46
CA GLU A 40 33.58 -9.64 6.82
C GLU A 40 32.98 -8.75 5.72
N TRP A 41 32.80 -7.45 6.00
CA TRP A 41 32.15 -6.50 5.10
C TRP A 41 33.08 -5.43 4.53
N LYS A 42 34.37 -5.73 4.45
CA LYS A 42 35.38 -4.82 3.93
C LYS A 42 35.01 -4.32 2.53
N ASN A 43 34.81 -3.00 2.40
CA ASN A 43 34.33 -2.34 1.18
C ASN A 43 32.95 -2.83 0.68
N ARG A 44 32.20 -3.59 1.50
CA ARG A 44 30.91 -4.20 1.13
C ARG A 44 29.81 -3.88 2.15
N TYR A 45 29.94 -2.81 2.91
CA TYR A 45 28.93 -2.41 3.88
C TYR A 45 27.52 -2.19 3.27
N PRO A 46 27.36 -1.67 2.03
CA PRO A 46 26.05 -1.64 1.38
C PRO A 46 25.41 -3.02 1.19
N ASP A 47 26.19 -4.06 0.89
CA ASP A 47 25.71 -5.44 0.78
C ASP A 47 25.18 -5.93 2.15
N TYR A 48 25.84 -5.53 3.24
CA TYR A 48 25.37 -5.81 4.59
C TYR A 48 24.03 -5.11 4.90
N SER A 49 23.87 -3.87 4.49
CA SER A 49 22.59 -3.16 4.66
C SER A 49 21.46 -3.84 3.86
N ILE A 50 21.75 -4.31 2.64
CA ILE A 50 20.83 -5.08 1.80
C ILE A 50 20.52 -6.43 2.44
N HIS A 51 21.53 -7.11 3.00
CA HIS A 51 21.31 -8.36 3.73
C HIS A 51 20.36 -8.14 4.92
N ASN A 52 20.59 -7.14 5.75
CA ASN A 52 19.72 -6.79 6.87
C ASN A 52 18.28 -6.46 6.43
N TYR A 53 18.12 -5.80 5.28
CA TYR A 53 16.81 -5.53 4.70
C TYR A 53 16.10 -6.82 4.25
N ASN A 54 16.81 -7.76 3.64
CA ASN A 54 16.24 -8.98 3.08
C ASN A 54 16.04 -10.10 4.11
N SER A 55 16.84 -10.15 5.18
CA SER A 55 16.88 -11.27 6.12
C SER A 55 15.89 -11.18 7.27
N SER A 56 15.54 -9.97 7.72
CA SER A 56 14.57 -9.77 8.81
C SER A 56 13.20 -9.33 8.27
N PRO A 57 12.14 -10.12 8.44
CA PRO A 57 10.78 -9.74 8.04
C PRO A 57 10.30 -8.44 8.70
N LYS A 58 10.68 -8.21 9.96
CA LYS A 58 10.29 -7.02 10.72
C LYS A 58 10.96 -5.77 10.15
N ASN A 59 12.27 -5.83 9.95
CA ASN A 59 13.05 -4.74 9.33
C ASN A 59 12.56 -4.43 7.91
N ASN A 60 12.34 -5.47 7.09
CA ASN A 60 11.81 -5.34 5.74
C ASN A 60 10.46 -4.60 5.72
N THR A 61 9.53 -5.03 6.57
CA THR A 61 8.19 -4.44 6.64
C THR A 61 8.24 -2.97 7.01
N ILE A 62 9.06 -2.59 8.01
CA ILE A 62 9.18 -1.20 8.45
C ILE A 62 9.81 -0.34 7.35
N ILE A 63 10.90 -0.79 6.72
CA ILE A 63 11.54 -0.07 5.61
C ILE A 63 10.56 0.12 4.45
N ASN A 64 9.80 -0.92 4.08
CA ASN A 64 8.79 -0.81 3.04
C ASN A 64 7.69 0.20 3.40
N LYS A 65 7.25 0.23 4.67
CA LYS A 65 6.29 1.24 5.14
C LYS A 65 6.86 2.65 5.12
N LYS A 66 8.11 2.84 5.54
CA LYS A 66 8.81 4.13 5.42
C LYS A 66 8.82 4.60 3.96
N CYS A 67 9.16 3.72 3.02
CA CYS A 67 9.14 4.04 1.59
C CYS A 67 7.73 4.36 1.10
N GLU A 68 6.74 3.54 1.44
CA GLU A 68 5.34 3.70 1.02
C GLU A 68 4.76 5.06 1.41
N TYR A 69 4.98 5.49 2.66
CA TYR A 69 4.49 6.78 3.14
C TYR A 69 5.31 7.96 2.64
N THR A 70 6.63 7.80 2.50
CA THR A 70 7.50 8.84 1.92
C THR A 70 7.16 9.11 0.45
N ILE A 71 6.93 8.06 -0.35
CA ILE A 71 6.50 8.18 -1.75
C ILE A 71 5.09 8.77 -1.82
N GLY A 72 4.24 8.46 -0.84
CA GLY A 72 2.87 8.95 -0.79
C GLY A 72 2.07 8.54 -2.02
N GLN A 73 1.35 9.49 -2.60
CA GLN A 73 0.65 9.34 -3.89
C GLN A 73 1.49 9.84 -5.08
N GLY A 74 2.77 10.15 -4.83
CA GLY A 74 3.72 10.61 -5.83
C GLY A 74 3.94 12.13 -5.83
N LEU A 75 4.80 12.55 -6.75
CA LEU A 75 5.17 13.96 -6.90
C LEU A 75 4.06 14.77 -7.58
N THR A 76 3.88 15.98 -7.12
CA THR A 76 3.06 17.04 -7.71
C THR A 76 3.81 18.36 -7.65
N TYR A 77 3.20 19.44 -8.10
CA TYR A 77 3.77 20.79 -8.01
C TYR A 77 2.74 21.76 -7.42
N ASP A 78 3.23 22.79 -6.75
CA ASP A 78 2.37 23.86 -6.29
C ASP A 78 1.95 24.73 -7.48
N SER A 79 0.67 24.76 -7.77
CA SER A 79 0.09 25.48 -8.91
C SER A 79 -0.28 26.93 -8.58
N ILE A 80 -0.13 27.37 -7.32
CA ILE A 80 -0.53 28.69 -6.87
C ILE A 80 0.35 29.74 -7.55
N GLY A 81 -0.27 30.70 -8.23
CA GLY A 81 0.42 31.81 -8.90
C GLY A 81 1.06 31.46 -10.24
N LEU A 82 1.00 30.22 -10.71
CA LEU A 82 1.51 29.84 -12.03
C LEU A 82 0.47 30.10 -13.14
N ASP A 83 0.93 30.65 -14.25
CA ASP A 83 0.17 30.74 -15.50
C ASP A 83 0.04 29.36 -16.19
N LEU A 84 -0.83 29.27 -17.19
CA LEU A 84 -1.10 27.99 -17.87
C LEU A 84 0.14 27.36 -18.54
N PRO A 85 1.01 28.10 -19.25
CA PRO A 85 2.22 27.55 -19.83
C PRO A 85 3.16 26.92 -18.78
N ARG A 86 3.41 27.62 -17.67
CA ARG A 86 4.27 27.14 -16.58
C ARG A 86 3.67 25.91 -15.88
N LYS A 87 2.34 25.83 -15.73
CA LYS A 87 1.66 24.64 -15.23
C LYS A 87 1.89 23.44 -16.14
N ILE A 88 1.83 23.61 -17.45
CA ILE A 88 2.09 22.53 -18.42
C ILE A 88 3.55 22.08 -18.36
N GLU A 89 4.50 22.98 -18.27
CA GLU A 89 5.93 22.66 -18.13
C GLU A 89 6.22 21.89 -16.84
N ALA A 90 5.71 22.37 -15.68
CA ALA A 90 5.85 21.67 -14.41
C ALA A 90 5.23 20.28 -14.43
N LYS A 91 4.03 20.13 -14.99
CA LYS A 91 3.36 18.84 -15.15
C LYS A 91 4.19 17.88 -16.02
N THR A 92 4.72 18.36 -17.13
CA THR A 92 5.54 17.57 -18.03
C THR A 92 6.83 17.12 -17.37
N PHE A 93 7.46 18.00 -16.56
CA PHE A 93 8.65 17.67 -15.80
C PHE A 93 8.37 16.55 -14.78
N ILE A 94 7.31 16.68 -13.98
CA ILE A 94 6.90 15.66 -13.01
C ILE A 94 6.62 14.31 -13.69
N HIS A 95 5.94 14.30 -14.85
CA HIS A 95 5.71 13.06 -15.60
C HIS A 95 7.03 12.39 -16.02
N LYS A 96 8.01 13.13 -16.50
CA LYS A 96 9.31 12.56 -16.89
C LYS A 96 10.05 11.93 -15.69
N ILE A 97 9.97 12.54 -14.50
CA ILE A 97 10.56 11.96 -13.27
C ILE A 97 9.81 10.68 -12.89
N LYS A 98 8.48 10.66 -13.04
CA LYS A 98 7.67 9.47 -12.77
C LYS A 98 8.00 8.34 -13.74
N ASP A 99 8.16 8.64 -15.02
CA ASP A 99 8.42 7.65 -16.08
C ASP A 99 9.78 6.94 -15.91
N ASN A 100 10.77 7.60 -15.28
CA ASN A 100 12.10 7.01 -15.06
C ASN A 100 12.29 6.38 -13.68
N ASP A 101 11.24 6.30 -12.86
CA ASP A 101 11.24 5.73 -11.50
C ASP A 101 12.33 6.30 -10.56
N CYS A 102 12.87 7.48 -10.86
CA CYS A 102 13.96 8.05 -10.08
C CYS A 102 13.56 8.26 -8.62
N PHE A 103 12.40 8.84 -8.37
CA PHE A 103 11.93 9.18 -7.02
C PHE A 103 11.74 7.94 -6.13
N PRO A 104 10.92 6.93 -6.49
CA PRO A 104 10.71 5.78 -5.62
C PRO A 104 11.98 4.98 -5.34
N ARG A 105 12.90 4.88 -6.32
CA ARG A 105 14.19 4.19 -6.14
C ARG A 105 15.11 4.96 -5.20
N SER A 106 15.20 6.28 -5.34
CA SER A 106 15.99 7.13 -4.44
C SER A 106 15.47 7.08 -2.99
N VAL A 107 14.15 7.04 -2.80
CA VAL A 107 13.53 6.85 -1.47
C VAL A 107 13.94 5.50 -0.89
N LYS A 108 13.97 4.43 -1.71
CA LYS A 108 14.35 3.10 -1.26
C LYS A 108 15.81 3.03 -0.83
N ASP A 109 16.71 3.61 -1.63
CA ASP A 109 18.14 3.66 -1.31
C ASP A 109 18.40 4.42 -0.02
N ARG A 110 17.75 5.60 0.16
CA ARG A 110 17.86 6.35 1.41
C ARG A 110 17.38 5.54 2.62
N ALA A 111 16.28 4.82 2.49
CA ALA A 111 15.74 4.03 3.59
C ALA A 111 16.63 2.83 3.97
N ILE A 112 17.35 2.23 3.02
CA ILE A 112 18.23 1.08 3.25
C ILE A 112 19.64 1.51 3.66
N HIS A 113 20.18 2.57 3.03
CA HIS A 113 21.59 2.95 3.16
C HIS A 113 21.82 4.25 3.94
N GLY A 114 20.79 5.10 4.09
CA GLY A 114 20.90 6.45 4.64
C GLY A 114 21.37 7.51 3.63
N GLY A 115 21.27 7.21 2.34
CA GLY A 115 21.61 8.12 1.25
C GLY A 115 21.08 7.64 -0.09
N PHE A 116 21.13 8.51 -1.09
CA PHE A 116 20.76 8.17 -2.48
C PHE A 116 21.64 8.92 -3.47
N ALA A 117 21.67 8.44 -4.71
CA ALA A 117 22.44 9.07 -5.75
C ALA A 117 21.71 9.03 -7.08
N ASN A 118 21.82 10.11 -7.85
CA ASN A 118 21.21 10.24 -9.14
C ASN A 118 22.21 10.79 -10.17
N GLU A 119 22.29 10.14 -11.32
CA GLU A 119 23.01 10.69 -12.45
C GLU A 119 22.24 11.86 -13.03
N MET A 120 22.90 12.98 -13.18
CA MET A 120 22.35 14.22 -13.70
C MET A 120 22.69 14.35 -15.17
N ILE A 121 21.74 13.92 -16.04
CA ILE A 121 21.96 13.91 -17.49
C ILE A 121 21.53 15.25 -18.08
N TYR A 122 22.48 15.95 -18.68
CA TYR A 122 22.27 17.22 -19.33
C TYR A 122 21.68 17.07 -20.74
N ASN A 123 20.91 18.05 -21.16
CA ASN A 123 20.52 18.16 -22.56
C ASN A 123 21.74 18.58 -23.43
N LYS A 124 21.58 18.56 -24.75
CA LYS A 124 22.67 18.91 -25.71
C LYS A 124 23.21 20.32 -25.54
N LYS A 125 22.44 21.25 -24.95
CA LYS A 125 22.87 22.65 -24.73
C LYS A 125 23.56 22.83 -23.39
N GLY A 126 23.46 21.87 -22.46
CA GLY A 126 24.01 21.96 -21.11
C GLY A 126 23.24 22.86 -20.16
N ASP A 127 22.05 23.34 -20.52
CA ASP A 127 21.23 24.27 -19.76
C ASP A 127 20.05 23.63 -19.02
N LYS A 128 19.79 22.34 -19.25
CA LYS A 128 18.74 21.58 -18.57
C LYS A 128 19.26 20.22 -18.16
N VAL A 129 18.73 19.71 -17.05
CA VAL A 129 19.17 18.43 -16.47
C VAL A 129 17.97 17.55 -16.11
N MET A 130 18.15 16.24 -16.21
CA MET A 130 17.18 15.25 -15.75
C MET A 130 17.88 14.21 -14.86
N PRO A 131 17.38 13.98 -13.65
CA PRO A 131 17.94 12.98 -12.75
C PRO A 131 17.52 11.57 -13.14
N TYR A 132 18.44 10.64 -13.10
CA TYR A 132 18.23 9.20 -13.26
C TYR A 132 18.82 8.46 -12.08
N HIS A 133 18.10 7.52 -11.53
CA HIS A 133 18.54 6.74 -10.38
C HIS A 133 19.83 5.94 -10.70
N VAL A 134 20.76 5.97 -9.76
CA VAL A 134 21.97 5.14 -9.75
C VAL A 134 21.97 4.34 -8.46
N ASP A 135 22.13 3.03 -8.55
CA ASP A 135 22.13 2.14 -7.39
C ASP A 135 23.25 2.54 -6.41
N PHE A 136 22.83 2.98 -5.23
CA PHE A 136 23.72 3.54 -4.21
C PHE A 136 24.73 2.49 -3.70
N SER A 137 24.38 1.20 -3.71
CA SER A 137 25.23 0.13 -3.23
C SER A 137 26.51 -0.03 -4.04
N TYR A 138 26.50 0.36 -5.30
CA TYR A 138 27.62 0.24 -6.23
C TYR A 138 28.55 1.46 -6.27
N ILE A 139 28.30 2.49 -5.46
CA ILE A 139 29.09 3.71 -5.48
C ILE A 139 30.20 3.65 -4.42
N ARG A 140 31.42 4.11 -4.79
CA ARG A 140 32.50 4.39 -3.88
C ARG A 140 33.05 5.78 -4.19
N ILE A 141 33.54 6.47 -3.16
CA ILE A 141 33.95 7.86 -3.21
C ILE A 141 35.47 7.91 -3.17
N SER A 142 36.07 8.78 -3.99
CA SER A 142 37.52 9.00 -4.02
C SER A 142 38.03 9.46 -2.65
N LYS A 143 39.30 9.19 -2.40
CA LYS A 143 39.98 9.79 -1.26
C LYS A 143 40.01 11.31 -1.38
N PRO A 144 39.91 12.03 -0.26
CA PRO A 144 40.09 13.48 -0.25
C PRO A 144 41.48 13.84 -0.80
N LYS A 145 41.53 14.72 -1.78
CA LYS A 145 42.77 15.26 -2.31
C LYS A 145 42.86 16.75 -1.99
N TRP A 146 43.96 17.15 -1.40
CA TRP A 146 44.22 18.56 -1.13
C TRP A 146 44.85 19.22 -2.35
N ASN A 147 44.27 20.30 -2.81
CA ASN A 147 44.82 21.12 -3.89
C ASN A 147 45.59 22.32 -3.28
N GLU A 148 46.91 22.26 -3.33
CA GLU A 148 47.78 23.28 -2.78
C GLU A 148 47.62 24.63 -3.45
N LYS A 149 47.26 24.65 -4.76
CA LYS A 149 47.13 25.91 -5.51
C LYS A 149 45.85 26.66 -5.13
N GLU A 150 44.76 25.91 -4.90
CA GLU A 150 43.47 26.47 -4.56
C GLU A 150 43.20 26.52 -3.06
N MET A 151 44.12 25.98 -2.25
CA MET A 151 44.02 25.91 -0.78
C MET A 151 42.69 25.30 -0.30
N LYS A 152 42.17 24.29 -1.05
CA LYS A 152 40.93 23.57 -0.73
C LYS A 152 41.04 22.10 -1.10
N TYR A 153 40.15 21.28 -0.59
CA TYR A 153 39.98 19.91 -1.06
C TYR A 153 39.33 19.90 -2.44
N GLU A 154 39.88 19.04 -3.33
CA GLU A 154 39.21 18.74 -4.62
C GLU A 154 37.85 18.12 -4.40
N ASP A 155 36.93 18.32 -5.34
CA ASP A 155 35.64 17.66 -5.33
C ASP A 155 35.80 16.14 -5.42
N PRO A 156 34.97 15.37 -4.72
CA PRO A 156 35.05 13.93 -4.77
C PRO A 156 34.66 13.39 -6.16
N ILE A 157 35.36 12.37 -6.57
CA ILE A 157 35.03 11.57 -7.74
C ILE A 157 34.28 10.31 -7.26
N PHE A 158 33.25 9.92 -7.99
CA PHE A 158 32.47 8.74 -7.68
C PHE A 158 32.81 7.62 -8.66
N TYR A 159 33.16 6.46 -8.12
CA TYR A 159 33.39 5.24 -8.87
C TYR A 159 32.15 4.36 -8.77
N TYR A 160 31.66 3.88 -9.89
CA TYR A 160 30.49 3.00 -9.97
C TYR A 160 30.85 1.69 -10.67
N THR A 161 30.65 0.58 -9.99
CA THR A 161 30.77 -0.78 -10.54
C THR A 161 30.01 -1.78 -9.66
N SER A 162 29.47 -2.83 -10.26
CA SER A 162 28.92 -3.98 -9.54
C SER A 162 30.01 -4.94 -9.02
N ASN A 163 31.25 -4.82 -9.51
CA ASN A 163 32.36 -5.71 -9.15
C ASN A 163 33.50 -4.95 -8.45
N TRP A 164 33.44 -4.90 -7.13
CA TRP A 164 34.44 -4.25 -6.28
C TRP A 164 35.66 -5.15 -5.96
N ASN A 165 35.76 -6.35 -6.52
CA ASN A 165 36.92 -7.23 -6.37
C ASN A 165 38.11 -6.79 -7.23
N VAL A 166 37.91 -5.95 -8.23
CA VAL A 166 38.96 -5.37 -9.08
C VAL A 166 39.55 -4.14 -8.39
N ARG A 167 40.87 -4.08 -8.32
CA ARG A 167 41.59 -3.05 -7.55
C ARG A 167 41.75 -1.71 -8.25
N LYS A 168 41.64 -1.66 -9.60
CA LYS A 168 41.89 -0.44 -10.38
C LYS A 168 40.79 -0.24 -11.44
N PRO A 169 40.25 0.99 -11.58
CA PRO A 169 39.23 1.30 -12.58
C PRO A 169 39.69 1.03 -14.03
N GLN A 170 40.98 1.22 -14.31
CA GLN A 170 41.55 1.07 -15.65
C GLN A 170 41.64 -0.38 -16.13
N GLU A 171 41.53 -1.35 -15.23
CA GLU A 171 41.64 -2.78 -15.55
C GLU A 171 40.30 -3.39 -15.99
N ASN A 172 39.18 -2.67 -15.87
CA ASN A 172 37.86 -3.19 -16.21
C ASN A 172 37.02 -2.15 -16.98
N LYS A 173 36.47 -2.54 -18.12
CA LYS A 173 35.63 -1.69 -18.97
C LYS A 173 34.26 -1.35 -18.35
N ASP A 174 33.85 -2.05 -17.30
CA ASP A 174 32.54 -1.91 -16.67
C ASP A 174 32.47 -0.80 -15.58
N TRP A 175 33.59 -0.09 -15.37
CA TRP A 175 33.63 1.00 -14.41
C TRP A 175 33.14 2.29 -15.03
N THR A 176 32.22 2.96 -14.32
CA THR A 176 31.77 4.31 -14.65
C THR A 176 32.33 5.30 -13.61
N ILE A 177 32.83 6.42 -14.09
CA ILE A 177 33.36 7.50 -13.26
C ILE A 177 32.44 8.70 -13.40
N PHE A 178 31.96 9.21 -12.26
CA PHE A 178 31.16 10.43 -12.21
C PHE A 178 31.93 11.53 -11.49
N GLN A 179 31.75 12.76 -11.98
CA GLN A 179 32.11 13.99 -11.27
C GLN A 179 30.99 14.37 -10.32
N MET A 180 31.30 15.15 -9.29
CA MET A 180 30.27 15.72 -8.43
C MET A 180 29.42 16.72 -9.20
N PHE A 181 28.10 16.57 -9.13
CA PHE A 181 27.18 17.55 -9.69
C PHE A 181 27.10 18.79 -8.81
N LYS A 182 27.14 19.96 -9.42
CA LYS A 182 26.97 21.25 -8.76
C LYS A 182 25.95 22.10 -9.52
N TRP A 183 25.17 22.84 -8.78
CA TRP A 183 24.10 23.66 -9.34
C TRP A 183 24.57 24.89 -10.12
N ASP A 184 25.78 25.37 -9.86
CA ASP A 184 26.38 26.60 -10.37
C ASP A 184 27.47 26.39 -11.42
N GLU A 185 27.79 25.15 -11.75
CA GLU A 185 28.83 24.83 -12.74
C GLU A 185 28.24 24.32 -14.07
N SER A 186 28.82 24.81 -15.17
CA SER A 186 28.48 24.32 -16.50
C SER A 186 29.11 22.95 -16.78
N PRO A 187 28.39 22.01 -17.42
CA PRO A 187 28.91 20.68 -17.66
C PRO A 187 30.02 20.66 -18.73
N GLU A 188 31.01 19.82 -18.51
CA GLU A 188 31.96 19.45 -19.56
C GLU A 188 31.37 18.33 -20.44
N PRO A 189 31.40 18.44 -21.77
CA PRO A 189 30.66 17.54 -22.68
C PRO A 189 31.02 16.05 -22.59
N SER A 190 32.19 15.71 -22.07
CA SER A 190 32.71 14.33 -21.97
C SER A 190 32.55 13.70 -20.59
N LYS A 191 32.05 14.44 -19.62
CA LYS A 191 31.95 13.99 -18.24
C LYS A 191 30.51 13.62 -17.88
N ARG A 192 30.38 12.65 -16.95
CA ARG A 192 29.12 12.27 -16.32
C ARG A 192 29.08 12.85 -14.91
N TYR A 193 27.91 13.26 -14.46
CA TYR A 193 27.73 13.95 -13.20
C TYR A 193 26.79 13.20 -12.30
N LEU A 194 27.14 13.12 -11.00
CA LEU A 194 26.36 12.47 -9.97
C LEU A 194 25.96 13.46 -8.89
N TYR A 195 24.67 13.55 -8.62
CA TYR A 195 24.15 14.13 -7.40
C TYR A 195 24.20 13.07 -6.31
N TYR A 196 24.90 13.36 -5.21
CA TYR A 196 25.09 12.45 -4.09
C TYR A 196 24.54 13.06 -2.83
N TYR A 197 23.54 12.42 -2.22
CA TYR A 197 22.94 12.81 -0.96
C TYR A 197 23.25 11.77 0.12
N LYS A 198 23.57 12.24 1.33
CA LYS A 198 23.70 11.38 2.52
C LYS A 198 23.11 12.06 3.73
N ASP A 199 22.49 11.30 4.61
CA ASP A 199 22.05 11.77 5.91
C ASP A 199 23.26 12.14 6.77
N TYR A 200 23.19 13.30 7.44
CA TYR A 200 24.27 13.74 8.31
C TYR A 200 24.33 12.85 9.56
N ARG A 201 25.54 12.38 9.85
CA ARG A 201 25.88 11.79 11.14
C ARG A 201 27.24 12.33 11.61
N PRO A 202 27.38 12.64 12.91
CA PRO A 202 28.66 13.06 13.49
C PRO A 202 29.74 12.02 13.20
N SER A 203 30.95 12.47 12.93
CA SER A 203 32.13 11.66 12.62
C SER A 203 32.11 10.86 11.31
N LEU A 204 31.05 10.95 10.51
CA LEU A 204 30.93 10.27 9.22
C LEU A 204 31.01 11.27 8.06
N GLY A 205 32.22 11.49 7.55
CA GLY A 205 32.47 12.48 6.48
C GLY A 205 32.05 12.00 5.09
N VAL A 206 32.24 10.74 4.77
CA VAL A 206 32.16 10.23 3.38
C VAL A 206 30.88 9.45 3.13
N TYR A 207 30.65 8.36 3.84
CA TYR A 207 29.51 7.49 3.64
C TYR A 207 28.44 7.64 4.72
N PRO A 208 27.16 7.44 4.39
CA PRO A 208 26.11 7.38 5.39
C PRO A 208 26.07 6.03 6.11
N LEU A 209 25.29 5.99 7.19
CA LEU A 209 24.81 4.76 7.82
C LEU A 209 23.29 4.78 7.82
N PRO A 210 22.64 3.61 7.74
CA PRO A 210 21.19 3.50 7.86
C PRO A 210 20.69 4.11 9.17
N GLU A 211 19.49 4.67 9.15
CA GLU A 211 18.84 5.20 10.36
C GLU A 211 18.71 4.14 11.45
N TYR A 212 18.46 2.89 11.05
CA TYR A 212 18.25 1.73 11.92
C TYR A 212 19.54 1.03 12.38
N VAL A 213 20.70 1.64 12.20
CA VAL A 213 21.98 0.99 12.55
C VAL A 213 22.04 0.56 14.01
N ALA A 214 21.36 1.27 14.92
CA ALA A 214 21.34 0.94 16.35
C ALA A 214 20.64 -0.41 16.64
N CYS A 215 19.66 -0.81 15.83
CA CYS A 215 18.94 -2.07 16.03
C CYS A 215 19.45 -3.23 15.16
N VAL A 216 20.56 -3.06 14.46
CA VAL A 216 21.18 -4.12 13.64
C VAL A 216 21.44 -5.41 14.44
N PRO A 217 21.90 -5.40 15.69
CA PRO A 217 22.03 -6.63 16.48
C PRO A 217 20.71 -7.40 16.64
N TYR A 218 19.60 -6.68 16.83
CA TYR A 218 18.27 -7.29 16.94
C TYR A 218 17.75 -7.81 15.60
N ILE A 219 18.09 -7.12 14.49
CA ILE A 219 17.81 -7.59 13.12
C ILE A 219 18.53 -8.90 12.84
N SER A 220 19.81 -9.02 13.22
CA SER A 220 20.58 -10.26 13.11
C SER A 220 20.00 -11.37 13.98
N ALA A 221 19.59 -11.05 15.22
CA ALA A 221 18.94 -12.01 16.11
C ALA A 221 17.59 -12.49 15.56
N ASP A 222 16.79 -11.61 14.93
CA ASP A 222 15.53 -11.98 14.25
C ASP A 222 15.76 -13.00 13.14
N PHE A 223 16.80 -12.81 12.35
CA PHE A 223 17.22 -13.75 11.30
C PHE A 223 17.65 -15.11 11.88
N GLU A 224 18.47 -15.11 12.93
CA GLU A 224 18.94 -16.36 13.56
C GLU A 224 17.79 -17.13 14.24
N ILE A 225 16.83 -16.44 14.86
CA ILE A 225 15.63 -17.08 15.41
C ILE A 225 14.79 -17.71 14.30
N ALA A 226 14.62 -17.02 13.17
CA ALA A 226 13.90 -17.56 12.02
C ALA A 226 14.59 -18.82 11.48
N ASN A 227 15.92 -18.80 11.33
CA ASN A 227 16.71 -19.94 10.92
C ASN A 227 16.63 -21.12 11.92
N PHE A 228 16.74 -20.80 13.21
CA PHE A 228 16.60 -21.81 14.26
C PHE A 228 15.21 -22.46 14.21
N THR A 229 14.16 -21.67 14.14
CA THR A 229 12.78 -22.16 14.05
C THR A 229 12.57 -23.02 12.79
N TYR A 230 13.06 -22.53 11.64
CA TYR A 230 13.00 -23.28 10.37
C TYR A 230 13.72 -24.64 10.48
N ASN A 231 14.94 -24.64 11.04
CA ASN A 231 15.70 -25.87 11.19
C ASN A 231 15.05 -26.84 12.19
N ASN A 232 14.45 -26.33 13.28
CA ASN A 232 13.71 -27.16 14.21
C ASN A 232 12.49 -27.81 13.54
N VAL A 233 11.70 -27.05 12.81
CA VAL A 233 10.55 -27.58 12.05
C VAL A 233 11.03 -28.57 11.00
N LYS A 234 12.09 -28.24 10.26
CA LYS A 234 12.69 -29.09 9.23
C LYS A 234 13.21 -30.41 9.79
N ASN A 235 13.75 -30.39 11.00
CA ASN A 235 14.28 -31.59 11.68
C ASN A 235 13.23 -32.29 12.56
N GLY A 236 11.93 -31.94 12.39
CA GLY A 236 10.81 -32.63 13.06
C GLY A 236 10.58 -32.18 14.50
N ALA A 237 11.06 -31.01 14.90
CA ALA A 237 10.92 -30.43 16.25
C ALA A 237 11.33 -31.41 17.39
N THR A 238 12.19 -32.38 17.07
CA THR A 238 12.66 -33.36 18.04
C THR A 238 13.75 -32.77 18.91
N ALA A 239 13.58 -32.88 20.22
CA ALA A 239 14.65 -32.61 21.17
C ALA A 239 15.92 -33.40 20.80
N GLY A 240 17.07 -32.79 20.98
CA GLY A 240 18.33 -33.51 20.81
C GLY A 240 18.38 -34.75 21.72
N TYR A 241 18.87 -35.84 21.22
CA TYR A 241 19.03 -37.05 22.00
C TYR A 241 20.51 -37.29 22.25
N LEU A 242 20.87 -37.64 23.47
CA LEU A 242 22.15 -38.23 23.80
C LEU A 242 22.02 -39.76 23.66
N VAL A 243 22.69 -40.34 22.68
CA VAL A 243 22.70 -41.79 22.45
C VAL A 243 23.99 -42.37 22.99
N ASN A 244 23.89 -43.13 24.09
CA ASN A 244 25.01 -43.80 24.70
C ASN A 244 25.02 -45.29 24.31
N PHE A 245 26.12 -45.73 23.78
CA PHE A 245 26.35 -47.15 23.48
C PHE A 245 27.24 -47.76 24.56
N PHE A 246 26.75 -48.77 25.27
CA PHE A 246 27.51 -49.42 26.38
C PHE A 246 28.24 -50.70 25.96
N ASN A 247 28.37 -50.96 24.67
CA ASN A 247 28.98 -52.18 24.11
C ASN A 247 30.52 -52.12 23.99
N GLY A 248 31.20 -51.37 24.87
CA GLY A 248 32.64 -51.14 24.79
C GLY A 248 33.03 -50.08 23.76
N GLU A 249 34.30 -49.76 23.68
CA GLU A 249 34.81 -48.76 22.74
C GLU A 249 34.89 -49.33 21.31
N PRO A 250 34.10 -48.85 20.35
CA PRO A 250 34.13 -49.36 18.98
C PRO A 250 35.40 -48.92 18.27
N SER A 251 35.87 -49.76 17.33
CA SER A 251 36.97 -49.40 16.45
C SER A 251 36.66 -48.14 15.62
N GLU A 252 37.69 -47.44 15.15
CA GLU A 252 37.50 -46.20 14.34
C GLU A 252 36.66 -46.42 13.09
N VAL A 253 36.71 -47.60 12.47
CA VAL A 253 35.87 -47.98 11.33
C VAL A 253 34.40 -48.13 11.75
N GLN A 254 34.16 -48.75 12.90
CA GLN A 254 32.79 -48.90 13.46
C GLN A 254 32.22 -47.54 13.89
N LYS A 255 33.01 -46.67 14.52
CA LYS A 255 32.61 -45.29 14.87
C LYS A 255 32.17 -44.53 13.62
N ARG A 256 32.93 -44.63 12.53
CA ARG A 256 32.61 -43.98 11.26
C ARG A 256 31.31 -44.53 10.66
N ASN A 257 31.15 -45.84 10.61
CA ASN A 257 29.93 -46.47 10.07
C ASN A 257 28.69 -46.15 10.90
N ILE A 258 28.78 -46.12 12.22
CA ILE A 258 27.69 -45.71 13.12
C ILE A 258 27.34 -44.24 12.88
N THR A 259 28.34 -43.36 12.75
CA THR A 259 28.14 -41.94 12.51
C THR A 259 27.45 -41.68 11.14
N GLU A 260 27.89 -42.40 10.11
CA GLU A 260 27.25 -42.30 8.77
C GLU A 260 25.84 -42.88 8.76
N MET A 261 25.60 -44.00 9.40
CA MET A 261 24.25 -44.58 9.54
C MET A 261 23.33 -43.66 10.31
N TYR A 262 23.80 -43.06 11.42
CA TYR A 262 23.03 -42.09 12.21
C TYR A 262 22.70 -40.84 11.38
N ARG A 263 23.68 -40.29 10.67
CA ARG A 263 23.50 -39.13 9.80
C ARG A 263 22.48 -39.42 8.68
N ASN A 264 22.59 -40.59 8.03
CA ASN A 264 21.70 -40.95 6.92
C ASN A 264 20.29 -41.32 7.38
N THR A 265 20.11 -41.75 8.63
CA THR A 265 18.82 -42.21 9.14
C THR A 265 18.04 -41.09 9.85
N PHE A 266 18.70 -40.14 10.50
CA PHE A 266 18.08 -39.16 11.37
C PHE A 266 18.24 -37.69 10.93
N HIS A 267 19.09 -37.41 9.93
CA HIS A 267 19.23 -36.06 9.39
C HIS A 267 18.47 -35.91 8.07
N GLY A 268 17.73 -34.80 7.96
CA GLY A 268 16.96 -34.39 6.78
C GLY A 268 15.44 -34.45 6.97
N THR A 269 14.72 -33.69 6.19
CA THR A 269 13.23 -33.55 6.22
C THR A 269 12.52 -34.88 6.02
N ASP A 270 13.06 -35.78 5.20
CA ASP A 270 12.43 -37.07 4.85
C ASP A 270 12.61 -38.13 5.96
N ASN A 271 13.40 -37.83 6.97
CA ASN A 271 13.72 -38.73 8.07
C ASN A 271 13.14 -38.29 9.42
N ALA A 272 12.38 -37.18 9.44
CA ALA A 272 11.72 -36.67 10.65
C ALA A 272 10.74 -37.73 11.21
N GLY A 273 10.87 -38.02 12.51
CA GLY A 273 9.98 -38.98 13.18
C GLY A 273 10.30 -40.46 12.98
N LYS A 274 11.41 -40.82 12.32
CA LYS A 274 11.85 -42.22 12.23
C LYS A 274 12.34 -42.75 13.57
N SER A 275 11.86 -43.91 13.97
CA SER A 275 12.27 -44.60 15.19
C SER A 275 13.39 -45.57 14.93
N LEU A 276 14.39 -45.62 15.82
CA LEU A 276 15.43 -46.63 15.80
C LEU A 276 14.93 -47.86 16.56
N LEU A 277 14.93 -49.02 15.90
CA LEU A 277 14.74 -50.31 16.54
C LEU A 277 16.10 -50.90 16.86
N SER A 278 16.38 -51.10 18.15
CA SER A 278 17.59 -51.78 18.60
C SER A 278 17.22 -53.13 19.23
N PHE A 279 17.89 -54.20 18.80
CA PHE A 279 17.73 -55.53 19.35
C PHE A 279 18.96 -55.83 20.21
N ASN A 280 18.77 -56.00 21.53
CA ASN A 280 19.84 -56.24 22.47
C ASN A 280 19.61 -57.55 23.23
N GLU A 281 20.63 -58.35 23.47
CA GLU A 281 20.56 -59.61 24.18
C GLU A 281 20.32 -59.47 25.69
N SER A 282 20.69 -58.33 26.26
CA SER A 282 20.45 -58.05 27.67
C SER A 282 20.21 -56.54 27.92
N LYS A 283 19.63 -56.21 29.06
CA LYS A 283 19.37 -54.81 29.47
C LYS A 283 20.66 -54.03 29.72
N GLU A 284 21.76 -54.74 30.07
CA GLU A 284 23.06 -54.15 30.38
C GLU A 284 23.88 -53.81 29.13
N SER A 285 23.54 -54.40 27.97
CA SER A 285 24.16 -54.11 26.67
C SER A 285 23.31 -53.20 25.78
N GLY A 286 22.31 -52.56 26.36
CA GLY A 286 21.34 -51.72 25.65
C GLY A 286 21.88 -50.33 25.29
N VAL A 287 21.27 -49.73 24.30
CA VAL A 287 21.48 -48.33 23.97
C VAL A 287 20.56 -47.48 24.84
N GLU A 288 21.14 -46.55 25.62
CA GLU A 288 20.35 -45.57 26.37
C GLU A 288 20.15 -44.30 25.54
N VAL A 289 18.91 -43.92 25.34
CA VAL A 289 18.56 -42.68 24.67
C VAL A 289 18.02 -41.71 25.69
N THR A 290 18.82 -40.72 26.06
CA THR A 290 18.39 -39.69 26.97
C THR A 290 17.94 -38.47 26.19
N PRO A 291 16.65 -38.09 26.24
CA PRO A 291 16.20 -36.88 25.58
C PRO A 291 16.78 -35.65 26.32
N ILE A 292 17.44 -34.78 25.58
CA ILE A 292 17.85 -33.48 26.09
C ILE A 292 16.62 -32.56 25.97
N ASN A 293 15.76 -32.60 26.99
CA ASN A 293 14.55 -31.77 27.03
C ASN A 293 14.89 -30.37 27.55
N PRO A 294 14.76 -29.34 26.73
CA PRO A 294 14.83 -27.97 27.21
C PRO A 294 13.46 -27.58 27.78
N ASN A 295 13.19 -27.90 29.03
CA ASN A 295 11.99 -27.46 29.72
C ASN A 295 11.88 -25.93 29.70
N GLY A 296 10.75 -25.38 29.22
CA GLY A 296 10.45 -23.94 29.21
C GLY A 296 11.07 -23.12 28.07
N GLN A 297 11.49 -23.75 26.97
CA GLN A 297 12.04 -23.00 25.83
C GLN A 297 10.98 -22.23 25.04
N ASP A 298 9.76 -22.73 24.92
CA ASP A 298 8.73 -22.09 24.09
C ASP A 298 8.35 -20.71 24.59
N ASP A 299 8.16 -20.55 25.92
CA ASP A 299 7.87 -19.24 26.53
C ASP A 299 9.05 -18.28 26.42
N ARG A 300 10.29 -18.79 26.56
CA ARG A 300 11.51 -17.98 26.42
C ARG A 300 11.68 -17.49 24.98
N PHE A 301 11.44 -18.35 23.99
CA PHE A 301 11.52 -17.97 22.58
C PHE A 301 10.44 -16.97 22.20
N THR A 302 9.22 -17.13 22.71
CA THR A 302 8.13 -16.18 22.49
C THR A 302 8.48 -14.82 23.08
N ASN A 303 8.93 -14.77 24.32
CA ASN A 303 9.32 -13.53 25.00
C ASN A 303 10.52 -12.87 24.31
N LEU A 304 11.52 -13.63 23.88
CA LEU A 304 12.67 -13.13 23.14
C LEU A 304 12.26 -12.55 21.79
N ASN A 305 11.39 -13.23 21.04
CA ASN A 305 10.89 -12.76 19.76
C ASN A 305 10.08 -11.46 19.90
N ASN A 306 9.28 -11.32 20.97
CA ASN A 306 8.56 -10.10 21.28
C ASN A 306 9.52 -8.97 21.65
N SER A 307 10.52 -9.22 22.51
CA SER A 307 11.54 -8.22 22.84
C SER A 307 12.32 -7.75 21.62
N ILE A 308 12.77 -8.66 20.77
CA ILE A 308 13.46 -8.32 19.51
C ILE A 308 12.57 -7.49 18.59
N ARG A 309 11.29 -7.85 18.48
CA ARG A 309 10.32 -7.08 17.73
C ARG A 309 10.28 -5.63 18.24
N ASP A 310 10.09 -5.45 19.51
CA ASP A 310 9.90 -4.14 20.14
C ASP A 310 11.16 -3.28 20.00
N GLU A 311 12.34 -3.88 20.13
CA GLU A 311 13.62 -3.18 19.94
C GLU A 311 13.86 -2.78 18.48
N ILE A 312 13.45 -3.60 17.49
CA ILE A 312 13.52 -3.22 16.07
C ILE A 312 12.58 -2.04 15.80
N TYR A 313 11.33 -2.06 16.33
CA TYR A 313 10.39 -0.94 16.18
C TYR A 313 10.91 0.34 16.83
N THR A 314 11.46 0.23 18.05
CA THR A 314 12.07 1.34 18.78
C THR A 314 13.25 1.93 18.01
N GLY A 315 14.14 1.09 17.49
CA GLY A 315 15.29 1.53 16.70
C GLY A 315 14.93 2.18 15.37
N HIS A 316 13.75 1.90 14.83
CA HIS A 316 13.20 2.59 13.67
C HIS A 316 12.36 3.82 14.00
N GLY A 317 11.99 4.03 15.26
CA GLY A 317 11.07 5.08 15.68
C GLY A 317 9.67 4.94 15.07
N VAL A 318 9.15 3.72 14.97
CA VAL A 318 7.86 3.42 14.35
C VAL A 318 6.97 2.65 15.33
N ASP A 319 5.78 3.16 15.58
CA ASP A 319 4.78 2.44 16.38
C ASP A 319 4.31 1.17 15.63
N PRO A 320 4.24 0.00 16.27
CA PRO A 320 3.74 -1.24 15.68
C PRO A 320 2.35 -1.12 15.02
N VAL A 321 1.49 -0.25 15.55
CA VAL A 321 0.15 0.03 15.01
C VAL A 321 0.21 0.62 13.59
N VAL A 322 1.25 1.40 13.27
CA VAL A 322 1.46 1.99 11.92
C VAL A 322 1.64 0.92 10.86
N VAL A 323 2.33 -0.16 11.17
CA VAL A 323 2.56 -1.30 10.24
C VAL A 323 1.45 -2.34 10.29
N GLY A 324 0.44 -2.15 11.13
CA GLY A 324 -0.75 -3.01 11.19
C GLY A 324 -0.63 -4.19 12.16
N LEU A 325 0.36 -4.18 13.05
CA LEU A 325 0.42 -5.16 14.13
C LEU A 325 -0.56 -4.75 15.24
N LYS A 326 -1.31 -5.74 15.72
CA LYS A 326 -2.21 -5.55 16.87
C LYS A 326 -1.38 -5.52 18.15
N GLY A 327 -1.62 -4.54 19.03
CA GLY A 327 -1.15 -4.60 20.41
C GLY A 327 -1.81 -5.79 21.14
N ASP A 328 -1.14 -6.33 22.15
CA ASP A 328 -1.64 -7.46 22.97
C ASP A 328 -2.93 -7.14 23.76
N ASN A 329 -3.36 -5.89 23.79
CA ASN A 329 -4.58 -5.45 24.47
C ASN A 329 -5.78 -5.67 23.56
N GLY A 330 -6.50 -6.76 23.82
CA GLY A 330 -7.60 -7.28 23.03
C GLY A 330 -8.71 -6.26 22.71
N PHE A 331 -9.42 -6.54 21.62
CA PHE A 331 -10.73 -6.03 21.18
C PHE A 331 -10.93 -4.53 20.91
N ASN A 332 -10.10 -3.61 21.37
CA ASN A 332 -10.19 -2.19 21.01
C ASN A 332 -9.35 -1.89 19.76
N ASN A 333 -9.89 -2.24 18.61
CA ASN A 333 -9.36 -1.80 17.33
C ASN A 333 -9.85 -0.36 17.10
N ASN A 334 -9.32 0.57 17.88
CA ASN A 334 -9.73 1.96 17.79
C ASN A 334 -9.13 2.55 16.51
N ALA A 335 -9.96 2.77 15.50
CA ALA A 335 -9.55 3.41 14.25
C ALA A 335 -8.90 4.78 14.53
N ASP A 336 -9.27 5.42 15.64
CA ASP A 336 -8.72 6.68 16.11
C ASP A 336 -7.30 6.55 16.63
N GLU A 337 -6.96 5.48 17.35
CA GLU A 337 -5.59 5.19 17.82
C GLU A 337 -4.64 5.02 16.63
N LYS A 338 -5.03 4.20 15.66
CA LYS A 338 -4.25 4.01 14.42
C LYS A 338 -4.07 5.31 13.66
N ARG A 339 -5.12 6.11 13.53
CA ARG A 339 -5.05 7.41 12.87
C ARG A 339 -4.10 8.36 13.60
N THR A 340 -4.19 8.42 14.92
CA THR A 340 -3.33 9.27 15.73
C THR A 340 -1.87 8.86 15.60
N ALA A 341 -1.56 7.57 15.74
CA ALA A 341 -0.21 7.03 15.60
C ALA A 341 0.37 7.30 14.19
N VAL A 342 -0.42 7.10 13.14
CA VAL A 342 0.04 7.38 11.77
C VAL A 342 0.22 8.88 11.53
N ASN A 343 -0.68 9.74 12.01
CA ASN A 343 -0.55 11.19 11.84
C ASN A 343 0.65 11.74 12.61
N GLU A 344 0.89 11.26 13.82
CA GLU A 344 2.07 11.64 14.61
C GLU A 344 3.36 11.22 13.92
N TRP A 345 3.43 9.97 13.46
CA TRP A 345 4.57 9.46 12.72
C TRP A 345 4.76 10.19 11.38
N GLN A 346 3.67 10.52 10.68
CA GLN A 346 3.73 11.29 9.44
C GLN A 346 4.31 12.68 9.68
N ASN A 347 3.85 13.40 10.71
CA ASN A 347 4.33 14.74 11.01
C ASN A 347 5.77 14.75 11.56
N SER A 348 6.15 13.76 12.36
CA SER A 348 7.47 13.72 13.01
C SER A 348 8.56 13.17 12.11
N TYR A 349 8.27 12.14 11.32
CA TYR A 349 9.25 11.44 10.49
C TYR A 349 9.04 11.66 8.99
N VAL A 350 7.86 11.28 8.48
CA VAL A 350 7.63 11.20 7.03
C VAL A 350 7.75 12.56 6.36
N ASP A 351 7.19 13.61 6.98
CA ASP A 351 7.23 14.98 6.44
C ASP A 351 8.67 15.51 6.35
N THR A 352 9.51 15.16 7.32
CA THR A 352 10.93 15.53 7.30
C THR A 352 11.65 14.87 6.13
N VAL A 353 11.40 13.59 5.90
CA VAL A 353 12.01 12.85 4.78
C VAL A 353 11.46 13.31 3.44
N GLN A 354 10.13 13.57 3.35
CA GLN A 354 9.51 14.14 2.16
C GLN A 354 10.12 15.50 1.81
N GLY A 355 10.40 16.35 2.82
CA GLY A 355 11.04 17.65 2.64
C GLY A 355 12.35 17.56 1.88
N VAL A 356 13.20 16.57 2.19
CA VAL A 356 14.48 16.35 1.49
C VAL A 356 14.26 16.12 -0.01
N PHE A 357 13.26 15.31 -0.39
CA PHE A 357 12.99 15.05 -1.79
C PHE A 357 12.23 16.20 -2.47
N GLU A 358 11.34 16.88 -1.75
CA GLU A 358 10.65 18.07 -2.26
C GLU A 358 11.67 19.18 -2.61
N ASP A 359 12.63 19.43 -1.73
CA ASP A 359 13.69 20.42 -1.95
C ASP A 359 14.58 19.99 -3.13
N TYR A 360 15.04 18.73 -3.15
CA TYR A 360 15.87 18.22 -4.24
C TYR A 360 15.18 18.34 -5.62
N PHE A 361 13.94 17.88 -5.75
CA PHE A 361 13.24 17.96 -7.04
C PHE A 361 12.80 19.40 -7.39
N THR A 362 12.61 20.26 -6.38
CA THR A 362 12.40 21.70 -6.58
C THR A 362 13.65 22.35 -7.18
N ASP A 363 14.83 22.02 -6.65
CA ASP A 363 16.10 22.53 -7.17
C ASP A 363 16.36 22.06 -8.61
N VAL A 364 16.08 20.77 -8.91
CA VAL A 364 16.16 20.26 -10.31
C VAL A 364 15.17 20.98 -11.22
N MET A 365 13.96 21.23 -10.76
CA MET A 365 12.93 21.94 -11.52
C MET A 365 13.34 23.39 -11.80
N ASN A 366 13.85 24.08 -10.77
CA ASN A 366 14.34 25.47 -10.87
C ASN A 366 15.57 25.60 -11.78
N PHE A 367 16.51 24.64 -11.70
CA PHE A 367 17.66 24.57 -12.60
C PHE A 367 17.24 24.49 -14.07
N ASN A 368 16.15 23.78 -14.35
CA ASN A 368 15.56 23.69 -15.70
C ASN A 368 14.80 24.96 -16.12
N GLY A 369 14.80 26.03 -15.31
CA GLY A 369 14.08 27.27 -15.58
C GLY A 369 12.57 27.20 -15.33
N ILE A 370 12.08 26.11 -14.69
CA ILE A 370 10.67 25.94 -14.36
C ILE A 370 10.46 26.44 -12.93
N VAL A 371 9.88 27.64 -12.80
CA VAL A 371 9.62 28.26 -11.49
C VAL A 371 8.46 27.55 -10.81
N GLY A 372 8.67 27.09 -9.57
CA GLY A 372 7.63 26.46 -8.75
C GLY A 372 8.23 25.64 -7.62
N LYS A 373 7.38 24.98 -6.86
CA LYS A 373 7.79 24.04 -5.81
C LYS A 373 7.20 22.68 -6.08
N VAL A 374 8.05 21.66 -5.99
CA VAL A 374 7.61 20.27 -6.01
C VAL A 374 7.06 19.91 -4.64
N LYS A 375 5.99 19.15 -4.62
CA LYS A 375 5.33 18.63 -3.42
C LYS A 375 5.06 17.15 -3.56
N ILE A 376 5.01 16.44 -2.44
CA ILE A 376 4.60 15.05 -2.39
C ILE A 376 3.17 14.98 -1.88
N LEU A 377 2.30 14.31 -2.61
CA LEU A 377 0.93 14.07 -2.18
C LEU A 377 0.93 13.04 -1.04
N LYS A 378 0.53 13.48 0.15
CA LYS A 378 0.54 12.64 1.34
C LYS A 378 -0.43 11.46 1.22
N LYS A 379 0.00 10.29 1.66
CA LYS A 379 -0.87 9.13 1.76
C LYS A 379 -1.74 9.23 3.01
N GLN A 380 -3.04 9.21 2.83
CA GLN A 380 -3.99 9.15 3.94
C GLN A 380 -4.14 7.69 4.39
N PRO A 381 -3.89 7.34 5.65
CA PRO A 381 -3.90 5.95 6.11
C PRO A 381 -5.29 5.31 6.14
N ILE A 382 -6.30 6.11 6.41
CA ILE A 382 -7.72 5.75 6.39
C ILE A 382 -8.46 7.02 6.00
N MET A 383 -9.26 6.99 4.94
CA MET A 383 -10.31 7.99 4.76
C MET A 383 -11.35 7.74 5.88
N ILE A 384 -11.16 8.34 7.02
CA ILE A 384 -12.30 8.57 7.89
C ILE A 384 -13.01 9.73 7.22
N ILE A 385 -14.09 9.39 6.56
CA ILE A 385 -15.12 10.37 6.26
C ILE A 385 -15.48 10.93 7.64
N MET A 386 -14.91 12.10 8.01
CA MET A 386 -15.49 12.90 9.09
C MET A 386 -16.97 12.88 8.82
N SER A 387 -17.81 12.64 9.83
CA SER A 387 -19.24 12.71 9.60
C SER A 387 -19.47 14.03 8.87
N GLU A 388 -20.23 13.99 7.79
CA GLU A 388 -20.44 15.14 6.91
C GLU A 388 -20.87 16.39 7.70
N SER A 389 -21.56 16.19 8.82
CA SER A 389 -21.91 17.20 9.79
C SER A 389 -20.70 17.89 10.45
N LEU A 390 -19.64 17.17 10.79
CA LEU A 390 -18.43 17.75 11.40
C LEU A 390 -17.55 18.46 10.37
N MET A 391 -17.46 17.95 9.13
CA MET A 391 -16.74 18.62 8.06
C MET A 391 -17.41 19.94 7.67
N THR A 392 -18.71 19.93 7.47
CA THR A 392 -19.47 21.12 7.04
C THR A 392 -19.63 22.15 8.16
N ALA A 393 -19.55 21.73 9.43
CA ALA A 393 -19.61 22.64 10.57
C ALA A 393 -18.29 23.40 10.80
N ASN A 394 -17.14 22.82 10.44
CA ASN A 394 -15.82 23.33 10.84
C ASN A 394 -14.91 23.73 9.67
N LEU A 395 -15.18 23.29 8.43
CA LEU A 395 -14.35 23.56 7.26
C LEU A 395 -15.12 24.31 6.18
N SER A 396 -14.46 25.27 5.54
CA SER A 396 -15.01 25.93 4.36
C SER A 396 -15.03 24.97 3.16
N LYS A 397 -15.91 25.25 2.18
CA LYS A 397 -16.06 24.45 0.97
C LYS A 397 -14.72 24.24 0.22
N ASN A 398 -13.88 25.27 0.22
CA ASN A 398 -12.56 25.21 -0.42
C ASN A 398 -11.53 24.44 0.39
N GLU A 399 -11.61 24.45 1.72
CA GLU A 399 -10.75 23.62 2.59
C GLU A 399 -11.09 22.15 2.44
N ILE A 400 -12.39 21.80 2.39
CA ILE A 400 -12.85 20.44 2.10
C ILE A 400 -12.33 19.99 0.72
N ARG A 401 -12.53 20.80 -0.32
CA ARG A 401 -12.06 20.50 -1.67
C ARG A 401 -10.54 20.31 -1.72
N LYS A 402 -9.78 21.18 -1.03
CA LYS A 402 -8.32 21.08 -0.93
C LYS A 402 -7.88 19.78 -0.25
N GLN A 403 -8.59 19.36 0.80
CA GLN A 403 -8.31 18.12 1.52
C GLN A 403 -8.49 16.87 0.65
N TYR A 404 -9.45 16.92 -0.31
CA TYR A 404 -9.70 15.85 -1.28
C TYR A 404 -8.96 16.04 -2.63
N GLY A 405 -8.04 17.01 -2.71
CA GLY A 405 -7.23 17.24 -3.92
C GLY A 405 -7.96 17.97 -5.05
N TYR A 406 -9.12 18.57 -4.79
CA TYR A 406 -9.86 19.35 -5.78
C TYR A 406 -9.45 20.82 -5.78
N GLU A 407 -9.41 21.45 -6.96
CA GLU A 407 -9.15 22.89 -7.11
C GLU A 407 -10.18 23.75 -6.38
N PRO A 408 -9.79 24.88 -5.78
CA PRO A 408 -10.73 25.82 -5.15
C PRO A 408 -11.74 26.39 -6.14
N ILE A 409 -12.98 26.56 -5.70
CA ILE A 409 -14.00 27.26 -6.49
C ILE A 409 -13.87 28.76 -6.23
N LYS A 410 -13.83 29.59 -7.30
CA LYS A 410 -13.58 31.04 -7.20
C LYS A 410 -14.68 31.82 -6.47
N ASP A 411 -15.92 31.32 -6.42
CA ASP A 411 -17.10 32.00 -5.88
C ASP A 411 -17.75 31.26 -4.69
N ALA A 412 -16.93 30.59 -3.85
CA ALA A 412 -17.47 29.96 -2.65
C ALA A 412 -17.72 31.04 -1.57
N GLU A 413 -18.93 31.60 -1.53
CA GLU A 413 -19.42 32.39 -0.40
C GLU A 413 -19.18 31.63 0.92
N ILE A 414 -18.59 32.31 1.88
CA ILE A 414 -18.45 31.84 3.26
C ILE A 414 -19.85 31.76 3.86
N VAL A 415 -20.44 30.57 3.87
CA VAL A 415 -21.69 30.35 4.59
C VAL A 415 -21.37 30.31 6.07
N SER A 416 -21.69 31.39 6.77
CA SER A 416 -21.64 31.45 8.23
C SER A 416 -22.50 30.33 8.84
N THR A 417 -22.01 29.73 9.91
CA THR A 417 -22.66 28.71 10.74
C THR A 417 -24.03 29.17 11.28
N GLN A 418 -25.05 29.10 10.47
CA GLN A 418 -26.41 29.05 10.94
C GLN A 418 -26.88 27.60 10.93
N THR A 419 -27.55 27.17 12.00
CA THR A 419 -28.24 25.89 12.09
C THR A 419 -29.15 25.74 10.87
N MET A 420 -28.75 24.87 9.92
CA MET A 420 -29.47 24.72 8.67
C MET A 420 -30.84 24.08 8.91
N ALA A 421 -31.87 24.55 8.24
CA ALA A 421 -33.16 23.89 8.20
C ALA A 421 -32.98 22.45 7.67
N LYS A 422 -33.74 21.47 8.21
CA LYS A 422 -33.68 20.06 7.78
C LYS A 422 -33.82 19.90 6.25
N ASP A 423 -34.58 20.76 5.60
CA ASP A 423 -34.76 20.74 4.14
C ASP A 423 -33.48 21.10 3.36
N ASP A 424 -32.66 22.02 3.86
CA ASP A 424 -31.40 22.41 3.22
C ASP A 424 -30.32 21.32 3.41
N GLN A 425 -30.32 20.66 4.56
CA GLN A 425 -29.44 19.52 4.83
C GLN A 425 -29.78 18.34 3.92
N LEU A 426 -31.05 17.99 3.80
CA LEU A 426 -31.51 16.93 2.92
C LEU A 426 -31.21 17.24 1.44
N LEU A 427 -31.42 18.49 1.01
CA LEU A 427 -31.11 18.92 -0.35
C LEU A 427 -29.63 18.76 -0.69
N ARG A 428 -28.74 19.03 0.25
CA ARG A 428 -27.30 18.80 0.07
C ARG A 428 -26.95 17.31 -0.12
N MET A 429 -27.65 16.43 0.61
CA MET A 429 -27.45 14.98 0.41
C MET A 429 -27.86 14.60 -1.03
N PHE A 430 -28.95 15.14 -1.56
CA PHE A 430 -29.35 14.96 -2.96
C PHE A 430 -28.31 15.52 -3.97
N VAL A 431 -27.68 16.64 -3.66
CA VAL A 431 -26.63 17.22 -4.51
C VAL A 431 -25.42 16.32 -4.58
N ASN A 432 -25.03 15.72 -3.45
CA ASN A 432 -23.79 14.97 -3.32
C ASN A 432 -23.91 13.48 -3.69
N SER A 433 -25.11 12.97 -3.91
CA SER A 433 -25.37 11.58 -4.28
C SER A 433 -26.07 11.47 -5.63
N GLY A 434 -26.35 10.24 -6.06
CA GLY A 434 -27.06 9.95 -7.28
C GLY A 434 -26.16 9.87 -8.52
N ILE A 435 -26.77 9.52 -9.65
CA ILE A 435 -26.12 9.21 -10.93
C ILE A 435 -26.59 10.23 -11.97
N PHE A 436 -25.71 10.67 -12.85
CA PHE A 436 -26.07 11.52 -13.97
C PHE A 436 -26.79 10.72 -15.06
N ASP A 437 -27.80 11.32 -15.68
CA ASP A 437 -28.63 10.65 -16.69
C ASP A 437 -27.84 10.26 -17.96
N ASP A 438 -26.73 10.95 -18.25
CA ASP A 438 -25.81 10.64 -19.36
C ASP A 438 -24.89 9.43 -19.08
N GLU A 439 -24.81 8.98 -17.83
CA GLU A 439 -24.09 7.76 -17.44
C GLU A 439 -24.97 6.49 -17.59
N CYS A 440 -26.24 6.65 -17.95
CA CYS A 440 -27.21 5.56 -17.99
C CYS A 440 -28.11 5.61 -19.22
N GLU A 441 -28.36 4.44 -19.82
CA GLU A 441 -29.39 4.26 -20.85
C GLU A 441 -30.74 3.99 -20.18
N LEU A 442 -31.74 4.82 -20.47
CA LEU A 442 -33.11 4.63 -19.99
C LEU A 442 -33.79 3.48 -20.75
N ILE A 443 -34.24 2.45 -20.03
CA ILE A 443 -34.99 1.33 -20.57
C ILE A 443 -36.50 1.59 -20.51
N ASP A 444 -37.00 1.95 -19.33
CA ASP A 444 -38.40 2.26 -19.08
C ASP A 444 -38.57 3.17 -17.87
N LYS A 445 -39.75 3.76 -17.74
CA LYS A 445 -40.10 4.67 -16.63
C LYS A 445 -41.57 4.59 -16.25
N ARG A 446 -41.85 4.75 -14.95
CA ARG A 446 -43.23 4.85 -14.46
C ARG A 446 -43.34 5.84 -13.31
N GLU A 447 -44.41 6.64 -13.31
CA GLU A 447 -44.82 7.39 -12.14
C GLU A 447 -45.52 6.44 -11.16
N THR A 448 -45.08 6.41 -9.93
CA THR A 448 -45.63 5.50 -8.94
C THR A 448 -45.79 6.22 -7.60
N PRO A 449 -46.96 6.20 -6.99
CA PRO A 449 -47.12 6.70 -5.65
C PRO A 449 -46.34 5.80 -4.70
N ILE A 450 -45.33 6.38 -4.05
CA ILE A 450 -44.44 5.68 -3.12
C ILE A 450 -44.70 6.29 -1.75
N PHE A 451 -45.09 5.44 -0.79
CA PHE A 451 -45.46 5.86 0.55
C PHE A 451 -44.33 5.70 1.56
N SER A 452 -43.39 4.81 1.29
CA SER A 452 -42.22 4.54 2.15
C SER A 452 -41.06 3.97 1.37
N THR A 453 -39.88 3.97 1.98
CA THR A 453 -38.68 3.28 1.40
C THR A 453 -38.93 1.79 1.20
N LYS A 454 -39.69 1.13 2.10
CA LYS A 454 -40.09 -0.27 1.95
C LYS A 454 -41.00 -0.47 0.73
N ASP A 455 -41.97 0.41 0.52
CA ASP A 455 -42.84 0.35 -0.68
C ASP A 455 -42.03 0.60 -1.96
N ALA A 456 -41.05 1.50 -1.90
CA ALA A 456 -40.15 1.75 -3.02
C ALA A 456 -39.33 0.51 -3.37
N PHE A 457 -38.84 -0.23 -2.38
CA PHE A 457 -38.09 -1.48 -2.58
C PHE A 457 -38.96 -2.56 -3.26
N ASN A 458 -40.16 -2.80 -2.73
CA ASN A 458 -41.07 -3.78 -3.30
C ASN A 458 -41.44 -3.44 -4.74
N LYS A 459 -41.80 -2.17 -4.99
CA LYS A 459 -42.17 -1.68 -6.33
C LYS A 459 -40.98 -1.65 -7.29
N ALA A 460 -39.76 -1.46 -6.81
CA ALA A 460 -38.56 -1.55 -7.64
C ALA A 460 -38.30 -2.99 -8.09
N ASN A 461 -38.48 -3.96 -7.20
CA ASN A 461 -38.36 -5.37 -7.54
C ASN A 461 -39.42 -5.81 -8.54
N GLU A 462 -40.71 -5.49 -8.30
CA GLU A 462 -41.80 -5.73 -9.28
C GLU A 462 -41.49 -5.12 -10.65
N PHE A 463 -40.96 -3.89 -10.69
CA PHE A 463 -40.63 -3.23 -11.94
C PHE A 463 -39.44 -3.89 -12.67
N LYS A 464 -38.45 -4.37 -11.92
CA LYS A 464 -37.30 -5.11 -12.44
C LYS A 464 -37.74 -6.47 -13.01
N GLU A 465 -38.59 -7.19 -12.29
CA GLU A 465 -39.11 -8.49 -12.69
C GLU A 465 -39.96 -8.44 -13.96
N MET A 466 -40.70 -7.35 -14.20
CA MET A 466 -41.48 -7.17 -15.43
C MET A 466 -40.63 -7.11 -16.71
N PHE A 467 -39.39 -6.67 -16.63
CA PHE A 467 -38.53 -6.40 -17.81
C PHE A 467 -37.33 -7.32 -17.93
N ILE A 468 -36.91 -7.95 -16.84
CA ILE A 468 -35.69 -8.76 -16.83
C ILE A 468 -35.85 -9.92 -15.86
N ASN A 469 -35.82 -11.11 -16.40
CA ASN A 469 -35.56 -12.28 -15.59
C ASN A 469 -34.05 -12.32 -15.27
N GLN A 470 -33.66 -11.72 -14.14
CA GLN A 470 -32.26 -11.64 -13.72
C GLN A 470 -31.63 -13.03 -13.58
N THR A 471 -32.44 -14.02 -13.25
CA THR A 471 -32.02 -15.45 -13.17
C THR A 471 -31.64 -15.96 -14.55
N GLU A 472 -32.37 -15.58 -15.61
CA GLU A 472 -32.04 -15.96 -17.00
C GLU A 472 -30.70 -15.36 -17.44
N ILE A 473 -30.44 -14.08 -17.13
CA ILE A 473 -29.16 -13.43 -17.47
C ILE A 473 -28.00 -14.04 -16.69
N ASN A 474 -28.19 -14.35 -15.41
CA ASN A 474 -27.17 -15.02 -14.61
C ASN A 474 -26.92 -16.43 -15.11
N ALA A 475 -27.95 -17.17 -15.47
CA ALA A 475 -27.82 -18.50 -16.12
C ALA A 475 -27.07 -18.40 -17.46
N LEU A 476 -27.38 -17.42 -18.29
CA LEU A 476 -26.69 -17.15 -19.56
C LEU A 476 -25.20 -16.83 -19.35
N LYS A 477 -24.84 -16.05 -18.34
CA LYS A 477 -23.44 -15.75 -17.98
C LYS A 477 -22.69 -17.02 -17.57
N LEU A 478 -23.30 -17.86 -16.73
CA LEU A 478 -22.72 -19.13 -16.29
C LEU A 478 -22.58 -20.13 -17.44
N ILE A 479 -23.55 -20.18 -18.37
CA ILE A 479 -23.45 -20.99 -19.59
C ILE A 479 -22.29 -20.53 -20.48
N ILE A 480 -22.11 -19.22 -20.64
CA ILE A 480 -20.98 -18.64 -21.40
C ILE A 480 -19.62 -18.97 -20.76
N SER A 481 -19.57 -19.08 -19.44
CA SER A 481 -18.36 -19.51 -18.71
C SER A 481 -18.18 -21.03 -18.67
N GLU A 482 -18.97 -21.80 -19.46
CA GLU A 482 -18.91 -23.25 -19.55
C GLU A 482 -19.16 -23.97 -18.21
N THR A 483 -19.92 -23.36 -17.31
CA THR A 483 -20.27 -23.94 -16.01
C THR A 483 -21.24 -25.12 -16.20
N PRO A 484 -21.01 -26.31 -15.59
CA PRO A 484 -21.90 -27.47 -15.73
C PRO A 484 -23.32 -27.19 -15.23
N PRO A 485 -24.38 -27.78 -15.87
CA PRO A 485 -25.77 -27.50 -15.51
C PRO A 485 -26.12 -27.76 -14.05
N ASN A 486 -25.53 -28.80 -13.43
CA ASN A 486 -25.77 -29.07 -12.00
C ASN A 486 -25.19 -28.00 -11.08
N GLU A 487 -24.06 -27.42 -11.45
CA GLU A 487 -23.43 -26.32 -10.73
C GLU A 487 -24.20 -25.02 -10.90
N ILE A 488 -24.72 -24.75 -12.11
CA ILE A 488 -25.59 -23.59 -12.38
C ILE A 488 -26.85 -23.66 -11.50
N LYS A 489 -27.49 -24.80 -11.41
CA LYS A 489 -28.67 -25.01 -10.55
C LYS A 489 -28.37 -24.75 -9.08
N SER A 490 -27.22 -25.21 -8.61
CA SER A 490 -26.76 -24.98 -7.23
C SER A 490 -26.44 -23.49 -6.96
N LEU A 491 -25.72 -22.83 -7.85
CA LEU A 491 -25.33 -21.43 -7.71
C LEU A 491 -26.53 -20.48 -7.76
N LEU A 492 -27.52 -20.80 -8.60
CA LEU A 492 -28.73 -19.98 -8.73
C LEU A 492 -29.86 -20.39 -7.76
N GLN A 493 -29.67 -21.49 -7.02
CA GLN A 493 -30.66 -22.05 -6.09
C GLN A 493 -32.00 -22.36 -6.77
N ILE A 494 -31.96 -22.91 -8.01
CA ILE A 494 -33.13 -23.24 -8.83
C ILE A 494 -33.29 -24.73 -8.99
N THR A 495 -34.53 -25.16 -9.18
CA THR A 495 -34.87 -26.55 -9.46
C THR A 495 -34.52 -26.96 -10.91
N THR A 496 -34.58 -28.24 -11.21
CA THR A 496 -34.34 -28.72 -12.58
C THR A 496 -35.41 -28.24 -13.56
N ASP A 497 -36.65 -28.12 -13.12
CA ASP A 497 -37.77 -27.66 -13.95
C ASP A 497 -37.61 -26.18 -14.27
N GLU A 498 -37.30 -25.35 -13.28
CA GLU A 498 -36.99 -23.92 -13.45
C GLU A 498 -35.78 -23.70 -14.37
N TYR A 499 -34.73 -24.52 -14.24
CA TYR A 499 -33.58 -24.46 -15.13
C TYR A 499 -33.98 -24.74 -16.59
N ASN A 500 -34.80 -25.80 -16.84
CA ASN A 500 -35.27 -26.14 -18.18
C ASN A 500 -36.17 -25.03 -18.77
N GLU A 501 -36.97 -24.37 -17.94
CA GLU A 501 -37.79 -23.24 -18.35
C GLU A 501 -36.91 -22.03 -18.76
N ILE A 502 -35.89 -21.75 -17.99
CA ILE A 502 -34.90 -20.70 -18.31
C ILE A 502 -34.20 -21.00 -19.64
N ILE A 503 -33.73 -22.20 -19.84
CA ILE A 503 -33.09 -22.61 -21.10
C ILE A 503 -34.02 -22.41 -22.28
N ARG A 504 -35.28 -22.85 -22.17
CA ARG A 504 -36.29 -22.68 -23.23
C ARG A 504 -36.53 -21.17 -23.52
N SER A 505 -36.67 -20.34 -22.49
CA SER A 505 -36.85 -18.92 -22.63
C SER A 505 -35.64 -18.24 -23.33
N LEU A 506 -34.43 -18.63 -22.97
CA LEU A 506 -33.20 -18.10 -23.60
C LEU A 506 -33.06 -18.53 -25.07
N GLN A 507 -33.55 -19.73 -25.44
CA GLN A 507 -33.60 -20.19 -26.82
C GLN A 507 -34.66 -19.44 -27.62
N GLU A 508 -35.89 -19.28 -27.09
CA GLU A 508 -36.96 -18.50 -27.71
C GLU A 508 -36.52 -17.04 -27.97
N GLN A 509 -35.77 -16.44 -27.06
CA GLN A 509 -35.17 -15.10 -27.21
C GLN A 509 -33.98 -15.08 -28.18
N LYS A 510 -33.58 -16.23 -28.74
CA LYS A 510 -32.40 -16.42 -29.60
C LYS A 510 -31.09 -16.00 -28.94
N LEU A 511 -30.98 -16.15 -27.63
CA LEU A 511 -29.77 -15.90 -26.86
C LEU A 511 -28.88 -17.13 -26.76
N LEU A 512 -29.49 -18.33 -26.80
CA LEU A 512 -28.85 -19.64 -26.99
C LEU A 512 -29.29 -20.27 -28.31
N ASN A 513 -28.44 -21.10 -28.89
CA ASN A 513 -28.79 -21.97 -30.03
C ASN A 513 -29.30 -23.34 -29.52
N ASP A 514 -29.69 -24.22 -30.45
CA ASP A 514 -30.19 -25.55 -30.12
C ASP A 514 -29.15 -26.45 -29.42
N GLU A 515 -27.86 -26.16 -29.57
CA GLU A 515 -26.74 -26.84 -28.91
C GLU A 515 -26.39 -26.21 -27.54
N LEU A 516 -27.24 -25.33 -27.03
CA LEU A 516 -27.05 -24.55 -25.77
C LEU A 516 -25.80 -23.66 -25.76
N LEU A 517 -25.28 -23.32 -26.92
CA LEU A 517 -24.17 -22.35 -27.03
C LEU A 517 -24.72 -20.93 -27.18
N ALA A 518 -24.06 -19.98 -26.50
CA ALA A 518 -24.47 -18.59 -26.56
C ALA A 518 -24.23 -17.99 -27.97
N THR A 519 -25.31 -17.47 -28.56
CA THR A 519 -25.25 -16.74 -29.82
C THR A 519 -24.47 -15.42 -29.66
N ASN A 520 -24.14 -14.76 -30.79
CA ASN A 520 -23.53 -13.41 -30.73
C ASN A 520 -24.44 -12.41 -30.03
N LYS A 521 -25.78 -12.56 -30.13
CA LYS A 521 -26.75 -11.77 -29.38
C LYS A 521 -26.68 -12.09 -27.90
N GLY A 522 -26.64 -13.39 -27.52
CA GLY A 522 -26.51 -13.80 -26.13
C GLY A 522 -25.23 -13.31 -25.47
N LYS A 523 -24.10 -13.40 -26.15
CA LYS A 523 -22.80 -12.86 -25.65
C LYS A 523 -22.83 -11.33 -25.44
N ARG A 524 -23.55 -10.61 -26.30
CA ARG A 524 -23.78 -9.15 -26.11
C ARG A 524 -24.70 -8.88 -24.92
N GLU A 525 -25.80 -9.61 -24.77
CA GLU A 525 -26.71 -9.44 -23.64
C GLU A 525 -26.05 -9.77 -22.30
N ALA A 526 -25.27 -10.84 -22.24
CA ALA A 526 -24.51 -11.20 -21.02
C ALA A 526 -23.43 -10.19 -20.64
N LYS A 527 -22.88 -9.44 -21.62
CA LYS A 527 -21.90 -8.37 -21.40
C LYS A 527 -22.54 -7.02 -21.06
N LYS A 528 -23.84 -6.88 -21.25
CA LYS A 528 -24.53 -5.64 -20.88
C LYS A 528 -24.46 -5.45 -19.37
N SER A 529 -24.19 -4.21 -18.97
CA SER A 529 -24.12 -3.77 -17.59
C SER A 529 -25.43 -4.07 -16.85
N GLU A 530 -25.33 -4.23 -15.57
CA GLU A 530 -26.45 -4.52 -14.67
C GLU A 530 -27.57 -3.49 -14.82
N VAL A 531 -28.80 -3.97 -14.94
CA VAL A 531 -29.97 -3.11 -14.98
C VAL A 531 -30.46 -2.88 -13.56
N PHE A 532 -30.68 -1.61 -13.21
CA PHE A 532 -31.13 -1.21 -11.88
C PHE A 532 -32.19 -0.11 -11.93
N VAL A 533 -32.88 0.08 -10.81
CA VAL A 533 -33.92 1.10 -10.69
C VAL A 533 -33.34 2.34 -10.01
N VAL A 534 -33.58 3.50 -10.62
CA VAL A 534 -33.29 4.81 -10.03
C VAL A 534 -34.59 5.63 -9.87
N TYR A 535 -34.51 6.61 -9.02
CA TYR A 535 -35.64 7.51 -8.70
C TYR A 535 -35.31 8.90 -9.17
N LYS A 536 -36.26 9.50 -9.90
CA LYS A 536 -36.19 10.88 -10.39
C LYS A 536 -37.37 11.69 -9.90
N TYR A 537 -37.11 12.91 -9.43
CA TYR A 537 -38.14 13.77 -8.95
C TYR A 537 -38.70 14.62 -10.10
N VAL A 538 -39.92 14.38 -10.50
CA VAL A 538 -40.54 14.97 -11.70
C VAL A 538 -41.88 15.64 -11.39
N LYS A 539 -42.37 16.46 -12.32
CA LYS A 539 -43.74 16.95 -12.28
C LYS A 539 -44.71 15.78 -12.50
N ARG A 540 -45.77 15.72 -11.72
CA ARG A 540 -46.85 14.73 -11.90
C ARG A 540 -47.53 14.89 -13.27
N SER A 541 -47.83 13.78 -13.91
CA SER A 541 -48.50 13.77 -15.22
C SER A 541 -49.95 14.32 -15.18
N ASP A 542 -50.63 14.20 -14.03
CA ASP A 542 -51.99 14.65 -13.79
C ASP A 542 -52.13 16.15 -13.42
N VAL A 543 -51.03 16.92 -13.47
CA VAL A 543 -51.03 18.35 -13.12
C VAL A 543 -50.64 19.19 -14.32
N ASP A 544 -51.48 20.15 -14.67
CA ASP A 544 -51.27 21.11 -15.77
C ASP A 544 -50.24 22.20 -15.44
N GLY A 545 -49.64 22.77 -16.50
CA GLY A 545 -48.71 23.89 -16.42
C GLY A 545 -47.25 23.47 -16.10
N PRO A 546 -46.38 24.44 -15.79
CA PRO A 546 -44.95 24.18 -15.59
C PRO A 546 -44.67 23.40 -14.29
N ALA A 547 -43.54 22.73 -14.24
CA ALA A 547 -43.09 21.98 -13.06
C ALA A 547 -42.88 22.92 -11.85
N ILE A 548 -42.37 24.11 -12.09
CA ILE A 548 -42.10 25.13 -11.06
C ILE A 548 -43.03 26.29 -11.26
N ILE A 549 -43.80 26.66 -10.22
CA ILE A 549 -44.65 27.83 -10.14
C ILE A 549 -44.24 28.71 -8.96
N GLU A 550 -44.78 29.91 -8.86
CA GLU A 550 -44.41 30.87 -7.81
C GLU A 550 -44.56 30.30 -6.40
N THR A 551 -45.64 29.58 -6.15
CA THR A 551 -45.95 28.94 -4.85
C THR A 551 -45.20 27.62 -4.60
N THR A 552 -44.37 27.14 -5.55
CA THR A 552 -43.55 25.94 -5.33
C THR A 552 -42.51 26.19 -4.24
N ARG A 553 -42.47 25.31 -3.24
CA ARG A 553 -41.55 25.45 -2.10
C ARG A 553 -40.08 25.42 -2.56
N PRO A 554 -39.19 26.16 -1.88
CA PRO A 554 -37.77 26.22 -2.25
C PRO A 554 -37.11 24.84 -2.38
N PHE A 555 -37.38 23.91 -1.45
CA PHE A 555 -36.91 22.54 -1.52
C PHE A 555 -37.31 21.84 -2.81
N CYS A 556 -38.59 21.86 -3.17
CA CYS A 556 -39.10 21.24 -4.40
C CYS A 556 -38.55 21.92 -5.66
N LYS A 557 -38.39 23.27 -5.67
CA LYS A 557 -37.75 24.00 -6.78
C LYS A 557 -36.34 23.51 -7.04
N ASN A 558 -35.56 23.35 -5.96
CA ASN A 558 -34.17 22.92 -6.05
C ASN A 558 -34.05 21.44 -6.43
N LEU A 559 -34.90 20.58 -5.85
CA LEU A 559 -34.89 19.16 -6.18
C LEU A 559 -35.29 18.89 -7.65
N ILE A 560 -36.30 19.62 -8.19
CA ILE A 560 -36.66 19.54 -9.62
C ILE A 560 -35.49 19.99 -10.52
N ARG A 561 -34.77 21.05 -10.14
CA ARG A 561 -33.62 21.50 -10.91
C ARG A 561 -32.47 20.48 -10.89
N LEU A 562 -32.22 19.86 -9.75
CA LEU A 562 -31.25 18.77 -9.64
C LEU A 562 -31.66 17.56 -10.46
N SER A 563 -32.95 17.22 -10.44
CA SER A 563 -33.49 16.11 -11.22
C SER A 563 -33.51 16.37 -12.73
N ALA A 564 -33.13 17.55 -13.23
CA ALA A 564 -33.07 17.79 -14.67
C ALA A 564 -32.14 16.81 -15.37
N ASN A 565 -30.98 16.51 -14.75
CA ASN A 565 -29.93 15.66 -15.30
C ASN A 565 -29.41 14.61 -14.31
N LYS A 566 -30.11 14.37 -13.19
CA LYS A 566 -29.65 13.48 -12.12
C LYS A 566 -30.79 12.61 -11.58
N SER A 567 -30.46 11.37 -11.24
CA SER A 567 -31.35 10.37 -10.63
C SER A 567 -30.66 9.71 -9.45
N TRP A 568 -31.38 9.10 -8.51
CA TRP A 568 -30.83 8.51 -7.28
C TRP A 568 -31.19 7.05 -7.17
N ARG A 569 -30.24 6.22 -6.70
CA ARG A 569 -30.51 4.83 -6.34
C ARG A 569 -31.25 4.75 -5.02
N LEU A 570 -31.87 3.59 -4.76
CA LEU A 570 -32.56 3.36 -3.49
C LEU A 570 -31.60 3.42 -2.30
N GLU A 571 -30.37 2.95 -2.48
CA GLU A 571 -29.32 3.00 -1.46
C GLU A 571 -28.96 4.43 -1.08
N ASP A 572 -28.90 5.34 -2.06
CA ASP A 572 -28.66 6.78 -1.80
C ASP A 572 -29.77 7.35 -0.91
N ILE A 573 -31.04 7.02 -1.23
CA ILE A 573 -32.21 7.49 -0.48
C ILE A 573 -32.24 6.86 0.93
N GLN A 574 -31.87 5.58 1.07
CA GLN A 574 -31.74 4.93 2.37
C GLN A 574 -30.64 5.57 3.24
N ALA A 575 -29.51 5.92 2.63
CA ALA A 575 -28.45 6.65 3.33
C ALA A 575 -28.94 8.02 3.82
N MET A 576 -29.74 8.75 3.01
CA MET A 576 -30.38 10.00 3.42
C MET A 576 -31.36 9.79 4.58
N ASN A 577 -32.19 8.73 4.53
CA ASN A 577 -33.13 8.39 5.59
C ASN A 577 -32.42 8.16 6.92
N ASN A 578 -31.35 7.37 6.90
CA ASN A 578 -30.56 7.05 8.09
C ASN A 578 -29.84 8.30 8.65
N GLY A 579 -29.32 9.16 7.76
CA GLY A 579 -28.61 10.37 8.17
C GLY A 579 -29.53 11.47 8.73
N MET A 580 -30.83 11.44 8.40
CA MET A 580 -31.82 12.47 8.78
C MET A 580 -32.85 11.96 9.78
N ASP A 581 -32.85 10.66 10.11
CA ASP A 581 -33.90 10.01 10.90
C ASP A 581 -35.31 10.29 10.37
N LEU A 582 -35.47 10.12 9.06
CA LEU A 582 -36.76 10.32 8.36
C LEU A 582 -36.84 9.41 7.13
N ASP A 583 -38.02 9.15 6.63
CA ASP A 583 -38.25 8.53 5.32
C ASP A 583 -38.52 9.60 4.26
N VAL A 584 -37.62 9.72 3.27
CA VAL A 584 -37.69 10.76 2.21
C VAL A 584 -38.99 10.67 1.42
N PHE A 585 -39.45 9.45 1.08
CA PHE A 585 -40.66 9.29 0.28
C PHE A 585 -41.93 9.72 1.00
N THR A 586 -41.99 9.51 2.33
CA THR A 586 -43.15 9.89 3.14
C THR A 586 -43.09 11.35 3.66
N SER A 587 -41.89 11.83 3.92
CA SER A 587 -41.69 13.12 4.62
C SER A 587 -41.32 14.27 3.69
N ARG A 588 -40.71 13.98 2.55
CA ARG A 588 -40.21 14.96 1.58
C ARG A 588 -40.40 14.43 0.17
N GLY A 589 -40.40 15.32 -0.78
CA GLY A 589 -40.31 14.94 -2.18
C GLY A 589 -41.61 14.46 -2.82
N GLY A 590 -42.76 15.03 -2.51
CA GLY A 590 -44.01 14.78 -3.21
C GLY A 590 -45.15 14.31 -2.31
N TRP A 591 -44.90 13.40 -1.42
CA TRP A 591 -45.88 12.84 -0.49
C TRP A 591 -45.56 13.18 0.95
N ARG A 592 -46.56 13.28 1.79
CA ARG A 592 -46.42 13.37 3.25
C ARG A 592 -47.49 12.53 3.93
N THR A 593 -47.17 12.03 5.11
CA THR A 593 -48.15 11.48 6.05
C THR A 593 -48.80 12.64 6.83
N ILE A 594 -50.11 12.64 6.96
CA ILE A 594 -50.80 13.58 7.83
C ILE A 594 -50.47 13.18 9.28
N GLU A 595 -50.01 14.16 10.06
CA GLU A 595 -49.57 13.94 11.42
C GLU A 595 -50.71 13.32 12.28
N GLY A 596 -50.39 12.23 13.02
CA GLY A 596 -51.39 11.48 13.79
C GLY A 596 -52.29 10.52 13.01
N THR A 597 -52.04 10.32 11.72
CA THR A 597 -52.79 9.39 10.87
C THR A 597 -51.88 8.58 9.97
N ASN A 598 -52.40 7.50 9.36
CA ASN A 598 -51.73 6.73 8.32
C ASN A 598 -52.09 7.19 6.91
N ILE A 599 -52.66 8.40 6.77
CA ILE A 599 -53.12 8.93 5.47
C ILE A 599 -51.98 9.64 4.78
N HIS A 600 -51.61 9.18 3.59
CA HIS A 600 -50.62 9.79 2.73
C HIS A 600 -51.30 10.67 1.69
N VAL A 601 -50.86 11.91 1.59
CA VAL A 601 -51.41 12.88 0.64
C VAL A 601 -50.29 13.44 -0.24
N PRO A 602 -50.60 13.80 -1.50
CA PRO A 602 -49.63 14.48 -2.34
C PRO A 602 -49.28 15.83 -1.74
N PHE A 603 -47.99 16.06 -1.53
CA PHE A 603 -47.48 17.21 -0.83
C PHE A 603 -47.23 18.41 -1.77
N CYS A 604 -46.96 18.13 -3.04
CA CYS A 604 -46.76 19.14 -4.08
C CYS A 604 -47.12 18.58 -5.47
N ARG A 605 -46.92 19.41 -6.50
CA ARG A 605 -47.14 19.07 -7.92
C ARG A 605 -46.18 18.01 -8.46
N HIS A 606 -45.34 17.43 -7.64
CA HIS A 606 -44.26 16.55 -8.04
C HIS A 606 -44.44 15.14 -7.49
N VAL A 607 -43.80 14.18 -8.15
CA VAL A 607 -43.84 12.75 -7.80
C VAL A 607 -42.47 12.14 -8.05
N TRP A 608 -42.23 11.04 -7.38
CA TRP A 608 -41.06 10.18 -7.69
C TRP A 608 -41.42 9.27 -8.87
N GLU A 609 -40.64 9.40 -9.95
CA GLU A 609 -40.68 8.52 -11.12
C GLU A 609 -39.62 7.44 -10.95
N GLN A 610 -40.02 6.17 -11.01
CA GLN A 610 -39.10 5.05 -11.09
C GLN A 610 -38.65 4.91 -12.53
N ARG A 611 -37.35 4.79 -12.72
CA ARG A 611 -36.68 4.56 -14.00
C ARG A 611 -35.88 3.29 -13.96
N LEU A 612 -36.13 2.43 -14.92
CA LEU A 612 -35.32 1.27 -15.18
C LEU A 612 -34.18 1.70 -16.12
N VAL A 613 -32.95 1.64 -15.65
CA VAL A 613 -31.79 2.13 -16.40
C VAL A 613 -30.70 1.07 -16.45
N ARG A 614 -29.84 1.22 -17.45
CA ARG A 614 -28.64 0.42 -17.64
C ARG A 614 -27.45 1.37 -17.62
N SER A 615 -26.37 1.02 -16.93
CA SER A 615 -25.10 1.78 -16.99
C SER A 615 -24.49 1.66 -18.39
N ILE A 616 -24.02 2.76 -18.95
CA ILE A 616 -23.37 2.82 -20.26
C ILE A 616 -21.93 2.34 -20.17
#